data_924a860787c6b95779c7a6caa91c9fba
#
_entry.id   924a860787c6b95779c7a6caa91c9fba
#
_cell.length_a   1.000
_cell.length_b   1.000
_cell.length_c   1.000
_cell.angle_alpha   90.00
_cell.angle_beta   90.00
_cell.angle_gamma   90.00
#
_symmetry.space_group_name_H-M   'P 1'
#
loop_
_entity.id
_entity.type
_entity.pdbx_description
1 polymer ?
#
loop_
_entity_poly.entity_id
_entity_poly.type
_entity_poly.pdbx_seq_one_letter_code
_entity_poly.pdbx_strand_id
1 'polypeptide(L)'
;MALVINDRVKETSTTTGTGTFSLAGASDDFESFVSGIGNGNTTYYCITNTGADEFEVGIGTVTDAATDTLSRDTVLSSTNSDALVDFSAGEKEVFCTIPAKKAMSPVMQATGYVVTHASTLDEDQTLDSGVLAGPVTITGTQTITGTLVII
;
A
#
# COMPACT_ATOMS: atom_id res chain seq x y z
N MET A 1 15.66 0.81 2.97
CA MET A 1 14.38 0.20 2.53
C MET A 1 13.29 1.22 2.78
N ALA A 2 12.69 1.76 1.75
CA ALA A 2 11.58 2.72 1.82
C ALA A 2 10.34 2.10 1.16
N LEU A 3 9.14 2.48 1.61
CA LEU A 3 7.90 2.18 0.87
C LEU A 3 7.79 3.21 -0.25
N VAL A 4 7.90 2.76 -1.48
CA VAL A 4 7.82 3.60 -2.70
C VAL A 4 6.61 3.17 -3.52
N ILE A 5 5.87 4.14 -4.02
CA ILE A 5 4.74 3.93 -4.92
C ILE A 5 4.97 4.82 -6.12
N ASN A 6 4.80 4.26 -7.31
CA ASN A 6 4.93 5.04 -8.55
C ASN A 6 3.86 4.60 -9.55
N ASP A 7 3.53 5.52 -10.45
CA ASP A 7 2.56 5.28 -11.50
C ASP A 7 3.17 4.46 -12.65
N ARG A 8 2.32 3.67 -13.31
CA ARG A 8 2.70 2.93 -14.53
C ARG A 8 3.85 1.94 -14.34
N VAL A 9 3.94 1.29 -13.18
CA VAL A 9 4.87 0.19 -12.92
C VAL A 9 4.12 -1.11 -13.11
N LYS A 10 4.50 -1.87 -14.15
CA LYS A 10 3.87 -3.16 -14.49
C LYS A 10 4.83 -4.04 -15.25
N GLU A 11 4.91 -5.28 -14.83
CA GLU A 11 5.64 -6.36 -15.50
C GLU A 11 4.78 -7.61 -15.61
N THR A 12 5.23 -8.60 -16.36
CA THR A 12 4.64 -9.94 -16.36
C THR A 12 5.51 -10.94 -15.62
N SER A 13 4.92 -12.08 -15.27
CA SER A 13 5.61 -13.19 -14.64
C SER A 13 4.96 -14.52 -14.96
N THR A 14 5.76 -15.56 -15.13
CA THR A 14 5.29 -16.95 -15.25
C THR A 14 5.56 -17.77 -13.99
N THR A 15 6.04 -17.13 -12.91
CA THR A 15 6.34 -17.79 -11.62
C THR A 15 5.09 -18.48 -11.06
N THR A 16 5.26 -19.69 -10.55
CA THR A 16 4.24 -20.51 -9.90
C THR A 16 4.57 -20.70 -8.42
N GLY A 17 3.59 -21.15 -7.66
CA GLY A 17 3.80 -21.45 -6.25
C GLY A 17 3.68 -20.26 -5.31
N THR A 18 4.19 -20.40 -4.10
CA THR A 18 4.12 -19.42 -3.01
C THR A 18 5.38 -18.54 -2.89
N GLY A 19 6.37 -18.73 -3.76
CA GLY A 19 7.69 -18.08 -3.68
C GLY A 19 7.71 -16.64 -4.16
N THR A 20 8.91 -16.09 -4.18
CA THR A 20 9.24 -14.79 -4.80
C THR A 20 8.99 -14.84 -6.30
N PHE A 21 8.44 -13.78 -6.86
CA PHE A 21 8.14 -13.67 -8.28
C PHE A 21 9.38 -13.20 -9.07
N SER A 22 9.73 -13.94 -10.12
CA SER A 22 10.65 -13.49 -11.16
C SER A 22 9.91 -12.59 -12.12
N LEU A 23 10.43 -11.42 -12.38
CA LEU A 23 9.83 -10.41 -13.25
C LEU A 23 10.42 -10.53 -14.66
N ALA A 24 9.59 -10.39 -15.68
CA ALA A 24 9.98 -10.62 -17.08
C ALA A 24 10.32 -9.34 -17.86
N GLY A 25 10.32 -8.20 -17.18
CA GLY A 25 10.52 -6.88 -17.76
C GLY A 25 9.23 -6.09 -17.95
N ALA A 26 9.37 -4.79 -18.16
CA ALA A 26 8.25 -3.86 -18.26
C ALA A 26 7.27 -4.25 -19.39
N SER A 27 5.98 -4.19 -19.10
CA SER A 27 4.93 -4.24 -20.12
C SER A 27 5.00 -3.01 -21.02
N ASP A 28 4.43 -3.10 -22.23
CA ASP A 28 4.39 -1.99 -23.18
C ASP A 28 3.78 -0.74 -22.50
N ASP A 29 4.43 0.40 -22.70
CA ASP A 29 4.06 1.69 -22.10
C ASP A 29 4.11 1.76 -20.55
N PHE A 30 4.74 0.82 -19.87
CA PHE A 30 4.97 0.81 -18.44
C PHE A 30 6.46 0.87 -18.08
N GLU A 31 6.76 1.08 -16.81
CA GLU A 31 8.10 0.97 -16.23
C GLU A 31 8.26 -0.37 -15.52
N SER A 32 9.52 -0.85 -15.45
CA SER A 32 9.85 -2.00 -14.61
C SER A 32 9.79 -1.63 -13.11
N PHE A 33 9.65 -2.63 -12.24
CA PHE A 33 9.73 -2.41 -10.80
C PHE A 33 11.07 -1.83 -10.36
N VAL A 34 12.17 -2.26 -10.98
CA VAL A 34 13.50 -1.71 -10.67
C VAL A 34 13.58 -0.24 -11.07
N SER A 35 13.05 0.14 -12.23
CA SER A 35 13.05 1.54 -12.69
C SER A 35 12.14 2.43 -11.83
N GLY A 36 10.91 2.00 -11.61
CA GLY A 36 9.89 2.83 -10.97
C GLY A 36 9.94 2.82 -9.43
N ILE A 37 10.34 1.71 -8.82
CA ILE A 37 10.37 1.53 -7.36
C ILE A 37 11.79 1.59 -6.82
N GLY A 38 12.73 0.96 -7.53
CA GLY A 38 14.14 0.91 -7.15
C GLY A 38 14.51 -0.30 -6.30
N ASN A 39 15.75 -0.74 -6.47
CA ASN A 39 16.33 -1.89 -5.78
C ASN A 39 16.29 -1.73 -4.25
N GLY A 40 15.87 -2.79 -3.54
CA GLY A 40 15.82 -2.86 -2.08
C GLY A 40 14.66 -2.07 -1.46
N ASN A 41 13.82 -1.42 -2.23
CA ASN A 41 12.62 -0.74 -1.72
C ASN A 41 11.43 -1.68 -1.68
N THR A 42 10.50 -1.40 -0.76
CA THR A 42 9.20 -2.08 -0.70
C THR A 42 8.17 -1.30 -1.52
N THR A 43 7.17 -2.01 -2.03
CA THR A 43 6.02 -1.40 -2.70
C THR A 43 4.75 -2.19 -2.44
N TYR A 44 3.60 -1.56 -2.66
CA TYR A 44 2.36 -2.32 -2.81
C TYR A 44 2.30 -2.92 -4.21
N TYR A 45 1.88 -4.17 -4.28
CA TYR A 45 1.68 -4.87 -5.54
C TYR A 45 0.27 -5.46 -5.65
N CYS A 46 -0.14 -5.69 -6.88
CA CYS A 46 -1.19 -6.61 -7.23
C CYS A 46 -0.65 -7.61 -8.26
N ILE A 47 -0.90 -8.89 -8.03
CA ILE A 47 -0.61 -9.98 -8.95
C ILE A 47 -1.95 -10.57 -9.37
N THR A 48 -2.17 -10.76 -10.67
CA THR A 48 -3.36 -11.40 -11.21
C THR A 48 -3.00 -12.50 -12.20
N ASN A 49 -3.67 -13.64 -12.08
CA ASN A 49 -3.66 -14.73 -13.06
C ASN A 49 -5.09 -14.92 -13.57
N THR A 50 -5.46 -14.16 -14.60
CA THR A 50 -6.83 -14.15 -15.12
C THR A 50 -7.28 -15.49 -15.68
N GLY A 51 -6.34 -16.33 -16.14
CA GLY A 51 -6.64 -17.68 -16.65
C GLY A 51 -7.02 -18.69 -15.58
N ALA A 52 -6.77 -18.39 -14.31
CA ALA A 52 -7.06 -19.26 -13.15
C ALA A 52 -7.90 -18.57 -12.06
N ASP A 53 -8.42 -17.38 -12.33
CA ASP A 53 -9.15 -16.55 -11.34
C ASP A 53 -8.39 -16.36 -10.01
N GLU A 54 -7.05 -16.24 -10.09
CA GLU A 54 -6.19 -16.04 -8.93
C GLU A 54 -5.73 -14.59 -8.85
N PHE A 55 -5.76 -14.01 -7.65
CA PHE A 55 -5.13 -12.73 -7.37
C PHE A 55 -4.52 -12.65 -5.99
N GLU A 56 -3.55 -11.75 -5.85
CA GLU A 56 -2.97 -11.39 -4.57
C GLU A 56 -2.58 -9.92 -4.57
N VAL A 57 -2.92 -9.21 -3.50
CA VAL A 57 -2.52 -7.84 -3.22
C VAL A 57 -1.69 -7.84 -1.95
N GLY A 58 -0.53 -7.21 -1.99
CA GLY A 58 0.38 -7.25 -0.85
C GLY A 58 1.42 -6.15 -0.83
N ILE A 59 2.41 -6.36 0.03
CA ILE A 59 3.65 -5.58 0.11
C ILE A 59 4.79 -6.53 -0.20
N GLY A 60 5.68 -6.11 -1.07
CA GLY A 60 6.87 -6.87 -1.46
C GLY A 60 8.09 -5.98 -1.64
N THR A 61 9.25 -6.59 -1.62
CA THR A 61 10.55 -5.93 -1.84
C THR A 61 11.04 -6.20 -3.24
N VAL A 62 11.47 -5.16 -3.93
CA VAL A 62 12.07 -5.24 -5.28
C VAL A 62 13.56 -5.56 -5.16
N THR A 63 14.03 -6.51 -5.93
CA THR A 63 15.45 -6.85 -6.03
C THR A 63 15.91 -6.78 -7.48
N ASP A 64 16.90 -5.93 -7.73
CA ASP A 64 17.63 -5.84 -9.01
C ASP A 64 18.67 -6.96 -9.06
N ALA A 65 18.55 -7.86 -10.03
CA ALA A 65 19.40 -9.01 -10.25
C ALA A 65 19.49 -9.36 -11.74
N ALA A 66 20.16 -10.45 -12.10
CA ALA A 66 20.16 -10.94 -13.49
C ALA A 66 18.74 -11.24 -14.00
N THR A 67 17.86 -11.63 -13.11
CA THR A 67 16.40 -11.64 -13.28
C THR A 67 15.82 -10.90 -12.10
N ASP A 68 15.17 -9.78 -12.34
CA ASP A 68 14.57 -8.97 -11.29
C ASP A 68 13.49 -9.73 -10.54
N THR A 69 13.33 -9.43 -9.28
CA THR A 69 12.36 -10.15 -8.46
C THR A 69 11.55 -9.23 -7.56
N LEU A 70 10.34 -9.70 -7.23
CA LEU A 70 9.46 -9.11 -6.23
C LEU A 70 9.13 -10.16 -5.16
N SER A 71 9.53 -9.92 -3.92
CA SER A 71 9.12 -10.76 -2.80
C SER A 71 7.63 -10.52 -2.46
N ARG A 72 7.08 -11.42 -1.64
CA ARG A 72 5.68 -11.37 -1.20
C ARG A 72 5.68 -11.35 0.34
N ASP A 73 6.08 -10.21 0.90
CA ASP A 73 6.43 -10.09 2.33
C ASP A 73 5.19 -10.06 3.23
N THR A 74 4.11 -9.44 2.76
CA THR A 74 2.84 -9.34 3.49
C THR A 74 1.68 -9.37 2.51
N VAL A 75 0.78 -10.33 2.66
CA VAL A 75 -0.46 -10.37 1.88
C VAL A 75 -1.54 -9.54 2.59
N LEU A 76 -2.22 -8.71 1.83
CA LEU A 76 -3.31 -7.84 2.31
C LEU A 76 -4.67 -8.34 1.87
N SER A 77 -4.75 -8.94 0.68
CA SER A 77 -5.96 -9.57 0.15
C SER A 77 -5.59 -10.60 -0.91
N SER A 78 -6.27 -11.72 -0.94
CA SER A 78 -6.04 -12.76 -1.95
C SER A 78 -7.23 -13.68 -2.15
N THR A 79 -7.19 -14.47 -3.22
CA THR A 79 -8.12 -15.57 -3.46
C THR A 79 -7.93 -16.73 -2.50
N ASN A 80 -6.83 -16.75 -1.73
CA ASN A 80 -6.55 -17.77 -0.71
C ASN A 80 -6.88 -17.27 0.71
N SER A 81 -8.05 -16.65 0.90
CA SER A 81 -8.50 -16.15 2.21
C SER A 81 -7.49 -15.20 2.87
N ASP A 82 -6.96 -14.27 2.09
CA ASP A 82 -5.94 -13.29 2.48
C ASP A 82 -4.59 -13.92 2.92
N ALA A 83 -4.34 -15.19 2.59
CA ALA A 83 -3.05 -15.85 2.71
C ALA A 83 -2.29 -15.87 1.36
N LEU A 84 -1.03 -16.28 1.38
CA LEU A 84 -0.22 -16.47 0.17
C LEU A 84 -0.92 -17.40 -0.83
N VAL A 85 -1.03 -16.95 -2.08
CA VAL A 85 -1.58 -17.76 -3.17
C VAL A 85 -0.50 -18.69 -3.71
N ASP A 86 -0.85 -19.95 -3.87
CA ASP A 86 -0.08 -20.93 -4.63
C ASP A 86 -0.46 -20.80 -6.11
N PHE A 87 0.18 -19.82 -6.80
CA PHE A 87 -0.17 -19.49 -8.17
C PHE A 87 0.05 -20.63 -9.14
N SER A 88 -0.99 -20.90 -9.91
CA SER A 88 -0.97 -21.88 -11.00
C SER A 88 -0.09 -21.45 -12.18
N ALA A 89 0.12 -22.35 -13.14
CA ALA A 89 0.80 -22.04 -14.38
C ALA A 89 -0.02 -20.99 -15.20
N GLY A 90 0.69 -20.24 -16.01
CA GLY A 90 0.13 -19.15 -16.83
C GLY A 90 0.89 -17.85 -16.62
N GLU A 91 0.67 -16.90 -17.50
CA GLU A 91 1.20 -15.55 -17.35
C GLU A 91 0.39 -14.76 -16.33
N LYS A 92 1.08 -14.10 -15.41
CA LYS A 92 0.51 -13.19 -14.42
C LYS A 92 0.89 -11.78 -14.78
N GLU A 93 -0.03 -10.87 -14.53
CA GLU A 93 0.26 -9.45 -14.49
C GLU A 93 0.65 -9.05 -13.07
N VAL A 94 1.75 -8.31 -12.95
CA VAL A 94 2.29 -7.81 -11.68
C VAL A 94 2.41 -6.30 -11.80
N PHE A 95 1.72 -5.55 -10.95
CA PHE A 95 1.73 -4.09 -11.04
C PHE A 95 1.68 -3.40 -9.68
N CYS A 96 2.26 -2.19 -9.63
CA CYS A 96 2.19 -1.33 -8.46
C CYS A 96 0.80 -0.68 -8.36
N THR A 97 0.19 -0.70 -7.19
CA THR A 97 -1.11 -0.06 -6.94
C THR A 97 -1.29 0.23 -5.46
N ILE A 98 -2.02 1.29 -5.13
CA ILE A 98 -2.43 1.54 -3.75
C ILE A 98 -3.63 0.66 -3.43
N PRO A 99 -3.53 -0.29 -2.49
CA PRO A 99 -4.67 -1.10 -2.09
C PRO A 99 -5.78 -0.24 -1.48
N ALA A 100 -7.04 -0.51 -1.84
CA ALA A 100 -8.18 0.25 -1.34
C ALA A 100 -8.24 0.26 0.20
N LYS A 101 -7.92 -0.85 0.85
CA LYS A 101 -7.82 -0.96 2.32
C LYS A 101 -6.75 -0.03 2.93
N LYS A 102 -5.78 0.43 2.14
CA LYS A 102 -4.72 1.36 2.57
C LYS A 102 -4.99 2.80 2.16
N ALA A 103 -5.64 3.01 1.02
CA ALA A 103 -6.06 4.34 0.57
C ALA A 103 -7.09 4.97 1.52
N MET A 104 -7.91 4.14 2.19
CA MET A 104 -8.92 4.57 3.16
C MET A 104 -8.42 4.56 4.61
N SER A 105 -7.13 4.29 4.84
CA SER A 105 -6.59 4.32 6.21
C SER A 105 -6.59 5.75 6.75
N PRO A 106 -6.99 5.95 8.02
CA PRO A 106 -7.01 7.28 8.65
C PRO A 106 -5.65 7.99 8.70
N VAL A 107 -4.58 7.35 8.26
CA VAL A 107 -3.24 7.96 8.13
C VAL A 107 -3.21 9.13 7.11
N MET A 108 -4.19 9.28 6.24
CA MET A 108 -4.37 10.53 5.47
C MET A 108 -4.89 11.68 6.34
N GLN A 109 -5.19 11.44 7.61
CA GLN A 109 -5.55 12.49 8.58
C GLN A 109 -4.35 13.06 9.35
N ALA A 110 -3.16 12.56 9.14
CA ALA A 110 -2.06 12.77 10.07
C ALA A 110 -1.06 13.82 9.64
N THR A 111 -1.44 14.94 9.07
CA THR A 111 -0.60 16.15 9.16
C THR A 111 -1.44 17.41 9.04
N GLY A 112 -1.99 17.84 10.14
CA GLY A 112 -2.22 19.27 10.36
C GLY A 112 -3.53 19.85 9.83
N TYR A 113 -4.49 19.05 9.33
CA TYR A 113 -5.79 19.62 8.96
C TYR A 113 -6.94 18.67 9.30
N VAL A 114 -7.57 18.92 10.43
CA VAL A 114 -8.81 18.24 10.82
C VAL A 114 -9.99 19.11 10.41
N VAL A 115 -10.70 18.72 9.35
CA VAL A 115 -12.02 19.29 9.04
C VAL A 115 -13.06 18.30 9.48
N THR A 116 -13.64 18.52 10.65
CA THR A 116 -14.76 17.72 11.12
C THR A 116 -15.96 18.61 11.38
N HIS A 117 -17.09 18.26 10.77
CA HIS A 117 -18.38 18.93 10.99
C HIS A 117 -19.22 18.29 12.09
N ALA A 118 -18.79 17.19 12.68
CA ALA A 118 -19.45 16.60 13.84
C ALA A 118 -18.36 15.88 14.65
N SER A 119 -18.02 16.39 15.80
CA SER A 119 -16.71 16.19 16.30
C SER A 119 -16.77 15.49 17.65
N THR A 120 -16.71 14.19 17.62
CA THR A 120 -16.23 13.41 18.76
C THR A 120 -14.79 13.04 18.47
N LEU A 121 -13.87 13.43 19.33
CA LEU A 121 -12.51 12.92 19.39
C LEU A 121 -12.52 11.83 20.44
N ASP A 122 -12.52 10.58 20.03
CA ASP A 122 -12.79 9.42 20.90
C ASP A 122 -11.57 8.52 21.15
N GLU A 123 -10.39 8.94 20.73
CA GLU A 123 -9.13 8.24 21.00
C GLU A 123 -8.07 9.21 21.52
N ASP A 124 -7.04 8.69 22.18
CA ASP A 124 -5.91 9.48 22.62
C ASP A 124 -5.12 9.98 21.38
N GLN A 125 -5.08 11.27 21.20
CA GLN A 125 -4.44 11.90 20.04
C GLN A 125 -3.45 12.97 20.48
N THR A 126 -2.42 13.16 19.67
CA THR A 126 -1.47 14.27 19.80
C THR A 126 -1.68 15.22 18.63
N LEU A 127 -2.01 16.47 18.94
CA LEU A 127 -2.13 17.55 17.95
C LEU A 127 -0.93 18.47 18.08
N ASP A 128 -0.22 18.68 16.97
CA ASP A 128 0.87 19.65 16.93
C ASP A 128 0.32 21.08 16.90
N SER A 129 -0.66 21.36 16.07
CA SER A 129 -1.44 22.60 16.05
C SER A 129 -2.78 22.36 15.34
N GLY A 130 -3.84 23.06 15.76
CA GLY A 130 -5.14 22.88 15.13
C GLY A 130 -6.14 23.98 15.43
N VAL A 131 -7.17 24.07 14.57
CA VAL A 131 -8.37 24.88 14.77
C VAL A 131 -9.55 23.94 14.85
N LEU A 132 -10.32 24.02 15.95
CA LEU A 132 -11.56 23.30 16.14
C LEU A 132 -12.73 24.30 16.07
N ALA A 133 -13.68 24.03 15.19
CA ALA A 133 -14.86 24.86 15.02
C ALA A 133 -16.12 24.12 15.45
N GLY A 134 -16.95 24.74 16.30
CA GLY A 134 -18.22 24.20 16.76
C GLY A 134 -18.12 23.43 18.09
N PRO A 135 -19.22 22.82 18.56
CA PRO A 135 -19.18 22.01 19.75
C PRO A 135 -18.35 20.78 19.56
N VAL A 136 -17.30 20.61 20.39
CA VAL A 136 -16.36 19.49 20.33
C VAL A 136 -16.52 18.67 21.61
N THR A 137 -16.74 17.38 21.47
CA THR A 137 -16.75 16.43 22.60
C THR A 137 -15.43 15.65 22.59
N ILE A 138 -14.70 15.70 23.70
CA ILE A 138 -13.46 14.95 23.91
C ILE A 138 -13.76 13.83 24.90
N THR A 139 -13.59 12.59 24.47
CA THR A 139 -13.81 11.40 25.31
C THR A 139 -12.51 10.71 25.74
N GLY A 140 -11.38 11.09 25.12
CA GLY A 140 -10.04 10.63 25.45
C GLY A 140 -9.12 11.75 25.93
N THR A 141 -7.83 11.47 26.01
CA THR A 141 -6.79 12.45 26.33
C THR A 141 -6.27 13.08 25.04
N GLN A 142 -6.33 14.40 24.93
CA GLN A 142 -5.75 15.14 23.82
C GLN A 142 -4.47 15.84 24.30
N THR A 143 -3.37 15.53 23.65
CA THR A 143 -2.07 16.20 23.92
C THR A 143 -1.82 17.23 22.83
N ILE A 144 -1.68 18.49 23.20
CA ILE A 144 -1.43 19.58 22.27
C ILE A 144 -0.01 20.08 22.51
N THR A 145 0.85 19.94 21.50
CA THR A 145 2.24 20.38 21.55
C THR A 145 2.45 21.77 20.94
N GLY A 146 1.45 22.29 20.25
CA GLY A 146 1.47 23.59 19.60
C GLY A 146 0.33 24.49 20.05
N THR A 147 -0.31 25.21 19.13
CA THR A 147 -1.41 26.14 19.40
C THR A 147 -2.76 25.54 19.00
N LEU A 148 -3.70 25.45 19.93
CA LEU A 148 -5.09 25.12 19.64
C LEU A 148 -5.93 26.40 19.67
N VAL A 149 -6.70 26.63 18.61
CA VAL A 149 -7.70 27.69 18.55
C VAL A 149 -9.09 27.06 18.48
N ILE A 150 -9.96 27.39 19.43
CA ILE A 150 -11.36 26.97 19.45
C ILE A 150 -12.20 28.22 19.13
N ILE A 151 -13.05 28.14 18.10
CA ILE A 151 -13.91 29.24 17.63
C ILE A 151 -15.36 28.80 17.51
#